data_6720564eea7f078c840f52f19b6a39d2
#
_entry.id   6720564eea7f078c840f52f19b6a39d2
#
_cell.length_a   1.000
_cell.length_b   1.000
_cell.length_c   1.000
_cell.angle_alpha   90.00
_cell.angle_beta   90.00
_cell.angle_gamma   90.00
#
_symmetry.space_group_name_H-M   'P 1'
#
loop_
_entity.id
_entity.type
_entity.pdbx_description
1 polymer ?
#
loop_
_entity_poly.entity_id
_entity_poly.type
_entity_poly.pdbx_seq_one_letter_code
_entity_poly.pdbx_strand_id
1 'polypeptide(L)'
;MKKIIGITLGDPAGIGPEISIKAFSKPELYDRCQPLLVGDQSVLEFYLAQHPELDLKVNVVENPKDGLYTYGTIDLVDLGLVNMADFQIAEVSVTGGDAAFQYVKKVIELALAKDIDATVTNPLNKEAMNAAGHHYAGHTEIYGDLTNTEKYTMMLADGNLRVVHVSTHVSLREACDRATKGRVLDVIRIADKACKDLGIVNPRIAIAGLNPHCGENGLFGTEEIEHINPAVEAAKAEGINAFGSLPADTLFSKARGGMYDIVVAMYHDQGHIPLKLLGFIYDQETSSWKAVEGVNITLGLPIIRTSVDHGTAFDQAGKWTASELSLENAIDYAIRLAENTQ
;
A
#
# COMPACT_ATOMS: atom_id res chain seq x y z
N MET A 1 -16.87 -8.89 -15.80
CA MET A 1 -15.54 -9.46 -16.11
C MET A 1 -14.70 -9.35 -14.88
N LYS A 2 -13.77 -10.28 -14.62
CA LYS A 2 -12.78 -10.13 -13.55
C LYS A 2 -11.91 -8.90 -13.84
N LYS A 3 -11.45 -8.24 -12.78
CA LYS A 3 -10.60 -7.04 -12.87
C LYS A 3 -9.17 -7.41 -13.21
N ILE A 4 -8.51 -6.62 -14.07
CA ILE A 4 -7.08 -6.77 -14.36
C ILE A 4 -6.30 -6.01 -13.29
N ILE A 5 -5.50 -6.71 -12.52
CA ILE A 5 -4.69 -6.16 -11.43
C ILE A 5 -3.22 -6.19 -11.86
N GLY A 6 -2.64 -5.00 -12.08
CA GLY A 6 -1.23 -4.85 -12.43
C GLY A 6 -0.35 -4.87 -11.17
N ILE A 7 0.55 -5.82 -11.10
CA ILE A 7 1.44 -6.06 -9.94
C ILE A 7 2.87 -5.77 -10.36
N THR A 8 3.59 -4.87 -9.67
CA THR A 8 5.02 -4.66 -9.98
C THR A 8 5.88 -5.74 -9.34
N LEU A 9 6.95 -6.14 -10.01
CA LEU A 9 7.92 -7.09 -9.44
C LEU A 9 8.66 -6.50 -8.22
N GLY A 10 8.72 -5.16 -8.10
CA GLY A 10 9.49 -4.46 -7.08
C GLY A 10 10.98 -4.45 -7.39
N ASP A 11 11.82 -4.22 -6.37
CA ASP A 11 13.27 -4.32 -6.54
C ASP A 11 13.65 -5.78 -6.83
N PRO A 12 14.20 -6.09 -8.02
CA PRO A 12 14.53 -7.46 -8.41
C PRO A 12 15.60 -8.12 -7.53
N ALA A 13 16.37 -7.33 -6.77
CA ALA A 13 17.33 -7.85 -5.78
C ALA A 13 16.68 -8.24 -4.45
N GLY A 14 15.41 -7.88 -4.21
CA GLY A 14 14.67 -8.14 -2.98
C GLY A 14 13.76 -9.36 -3.06
N ILE A 15 12.85 -9.47 -2.09
CA ILE A 15 11.88 -10.57 -1.99
C ILE A 15 10.68 -10.43 -2.95
N GLY A 16 10.53 -9.30 -3.65
CA GLY A 16 9.41 -9.05 -4.57
C GLY A 16 9.18 -10.17 -5.59
N PRO A 17 10.22 -10.66 -6.30
CA PRO A 17 10.08 -11.77 -7.23
C PRO A 17 9.55 -13.05 -6.58
N GLU A 18 10.08 -13.44 -5.41
CA GLU A 18 9.69 -14.66 -4.71
C GLU A 18 8.22 -14.62 -4.26
N ILE A 19 7.79 -13.53 -3.60
CA ILE A 19 6.41 -13.41 -3.13
C ILE A 19 5.41 -13.29 -4.29
N SER A 20 5.83 -12.71 -5.43
CA SER A 20 5.02 -12.68 -6.65
C SER A 20 4.81 -14.09 -7.20
N ILE A 21 5.87 -14.86 -7.39
CA ILE A 21 5.77 -16.23 -7.90
C ILE A 21 4.92 -17.10 -6.96
N LYS A 22 5.10 -16.97 -5.62
CA LYS A 22 4.28 -17.70 -4.64
C LYS A 22 2.80 -17.33 -4.75
N ALA A 23 2.46 -16.05 -4.90
CA ALA A 23 1.08 -15.62 -5.08
C ALA A 23 0.49 -16.16 -6.40
N PHE A 24 1.25 -16.09 -7.51
CA PHE A 24 0.83 -16.60 -8.82
C PHE A 24 0.78 -18.14 -8.89
N SER A 25 1.39 -18.86 -7.94
CA SER A 25 1.28 -20.32 -7.85
C SER A 25 -0.03 -20.79 -7.20
N LYS A 26 -0.91 -19.87 -6.78
CA LYS A 26 -2.20 -20.18 -6.15
C LYS A 26 -3.34 -20.06 -7.16
N PRO A 27 -4.08 -21.15 -7.44
CA PRO A 27 -5.21 -21.10 -8.38
C PRO A 27 -6.30 -20.11 -7.96
N GLU A 28 -6.49 -19.90 -6.65
CA GLU A 28 -7.48 -18.98 -6.09
C GLU A 28 -7.26 -17.52 -6.51
N LEU A 29 -6.03 -17.14 -6.86
CA LEU A 29 -5.74 -15.81 -7.38
C LEU A 29 -6.48 -15.57 -8.71
N TYR A 30 -6.43 -16.56 -9.60
CA TYR A 30 -7.06 -16.49 -10.92
C TYR A 30 -8.59 -16.60 -10.85
N ASP A 31 -9.13 -17.13 -9.75
CA ASP A 31 -10.58 -17.11 -9.50
C ASP A 31 -11.09 -15.72 -9.15
N ARG A 32 -10.27 -14.89 -8.50
CA ARG A 32 -10.63 -13.56 -8.00
C ARG A 32 -10.38 -12.43 -8.98
N CYS A 33 -9.27 -12.48 -9.74
CA CYS A 33 -8.87 -11.42 -10.67
C CYS A 33 -8.18 -11.96 -11.91
N GLN A 34 -7.75 -11.06 -12.78
CA GLN A 34 -6.83 -11.26 -13.88
C GLN A 34 -5.47 -10.67 -13.46
N PRO A 35 -4.55 -11.46 -12.86
CA PRO A 35 -3.30 -10.93 -12.34
C PRO A 35 -2.30 -10.73 -13.48
N LEU A 36 -1.76 -9.53 -13.61
CA LEU A 36 -0.74 -9.12 -14.56
C LEU A 36 0.51 -8.69 -13.82
N LEU A 37 1.65 -9.28 -14.13
CA LEU A 37 2.92 -8.85 -13.57
C LEU A 37 3.59 -7.81 -14.49
N VAL A 38 4.25 -6.81 -13.90
CA VAL A 38 5.10 -5.84 -14.60
C VAL A 38 6.50 -5.96 -14.03
N GLY A 39 7.46 -6.38 -14.87
CA GLY A 39 8.80 -6.70 -14.40
C GLY A 39 9.72 -7.15 -15.52
N ASP A 40 10.63 -8.06 -15.22
CA ASP A 40 11.58 -8.65 -16.17
C ASP A 40 11.45 -10.17 -16.22
N GLN A 41 11.33 -10.69 -17.45
CA GLN A 41 11.25 -12.13 -17.73
C GLN A 41 12.49 -12.87 -17.18
N SER A 42 13.68 -12.31 -17.38
CA SER A 42 14.93 -12.91 -16.93
C SER A 42 14.96 -13.17 -15.42
N VAL A 43 14.37 -12.27 -14.62
CA VAL A 43 14.29 -12.40 -13.16
C VAL A 43 13.33 -13.53 -12.79
N LEU A 44 12.16 -13.60 -13.42
CA LEU A 44 11.19 -14.68 -13.16
C LEU A 44 11.75 -16.04 -13.54
N GLU A 45 12.36 -16.15 -14.72
CA GLU A 45 12.94 -17.41 -15.20
C GLU A 45 14.07 -17.90 -14.30
N PHE A 46 14.87 -16.98 -13.74
CA PHE A 46 15.92 -17.32 -12.77
C PHE A 46 15.34 -18.03 -11.53
N TYR A 47 14.25 -17.51 -10.95
CA TYR A 47 13.61 -18.14 -9.80
C TYR A 47 12.84 -19.40 -10.17
N LEU A 48 12.11 -19.42 -11.27
CA LEU A 48 11.34 -20.59 -11.74
C LEU A 48 12.25 -21.78 -12.07
N ALA A 49 13.46 -21.53 -12.57
CA ALA A 49 14.44 -22.58 -12.80
C ALA A 49 14.89 -23.30 -11.51
N GLN A 50 14.79 -22.62 -10.37
CA GLN A 50 15.11 -23.19 -9.05
C GLN A 50 13.91 -23.90 -8.40
N HIS A 51 12.69 -23.65 -8.91
CA HIS A 51 11.43 -24.19 -8.41
C HIS A 51 10.58 -24.85 -9.51
N PRO A 52 11.12 -25.87 -10.20
CA PRO A 52 10.42 -26.53 -11.32
C PRO A 52 9.13 -27.24 -10.87
N GLU A 53 8.99 -27.54 -9.58
CA GLU A 53 7.78 -28.14 -8.99
C GLU A 53 6.54 -27.27 -9.09
N LEU A 54 6.70 -25.94 -9.28
CA LEU A 54 5.57 -25.01 -9.41
C LEU A 54 4.86 -25.11 -10.76
N ASP A 55 5.53 -25.66 -11.79
CA ASP A 55 5.02 -25.82 -13.17
C ASP A 55 4.39 -24.54 -13.75
N LEU A 56 5.02 -23.38 -13.46
CA LEU A 56 4.59 -22.07 -13.95
C LEU A 56 5.36 -21.68 -15.21
N LYS A 57 4.66 -21.05 -16.16
CA LYS A 57 5.23 -20.53 -17.41
C LYS A 57 5.03 -19.04 -17.51
N VAL A 58 6.02 -18.32 -18.03
CA VAL A 58 5.90 -16.90 -18.32
C VAL A 58 5.29 -16.70 -19.70
N ASN A 59 4.25 -15.90 -19.80
CA ASN A 59 3.63 -15.44 -21.04
C ASN A 59 3.85 -13.93 -21.16
N VAL A 60 4.77 -13.51 -22.02
CA VAL A 60 5.04 -12.08 -22.25
C VAL A 60 3.93 -11.50 -23.12
N VAL A 61 3.36 -10.38 -22.67
CA VAL A 61 2.30 -9.65 -23.34
C VAL A 61 2.69 -8.18 -23.55
N GLU A 62 2.37 -7.63 -24.70
CA GLU A 62 2.53 -6.19 -24.96
C GLU A 62 1.32 -5.40 -24.43
N ASN A 63 0.13 -5.97 -24.59
CA ASN A 63 -1.11 -5.36 -24.11
C ASN A 63 -1.72 -6.23 -23.01
N PRO A 64 -2.09 -5.64 -21.85
CA PRO A 64 -2.77 -6.37 -20.77
C PRO A 64 -4.00 -7.18 -21.23
N LYS A 65 -4.73 -6.71 -22.25
CA LYS A 65 -5.93 -7.39 -22.77
C LYS A 65 -5.65 -8.69 -23.51
N ASP A 66 -4.39 -8.94 -23.87
CA ASP A 66 -3.96 -10.14 -24.59
C ASP A 66 -3.48 -11.26 -23.62
N GLY A 67 -3.54 -11.00 -22.32
CA GLY A 67 -3.19 -11.98 -21.29
C GLY A 67 -4.10 -13.21 -21.29
N LEU A 68 -3.52 -14.35 -20.96
CA LEU A 68 -4.24 -15.63 -20.83
C LEU A 68 -5.03 -15.72 -19.53
N TYR A 69 -4.50 -15.17 -18.45
CA TYR A 69 -5.11 -15.11 -17.11
C TYR A 69 -5.60 -16.48 -16.62
N THR A 70 -4.81 -17.50 -16.87
CA THR A 70 -5.10 -18.88 -16.48
C THR A 70 -4.03 -19.41 -15.52
N TYR A 71 -4.45 -20.17 -14.53
CA TYR A 71 -3.53 -20.82 -13.61
C TYR A 71 -2.47 -21.65 -14.36
N GLY A 72 -1.24 -21.62 -13.85
CA GLY A 72 -0.08 -22.21 -14.51
C GLY A 72 0.67 -21.25 -15.44
N THR A 73 0.13 -20.03 -15.66
CA THR A 73 0.73 -19.02 -16.53
C THR A 73 0.84 -17.69 -15.80
N ILE A 74 2.02 -17.07 -15.82
CA ILE A 74 2.27 -15.71 -15.35
C ILE A 74 2.25 -14.79 -16.57
N ASP A 75 1.19 -13.99 -16.74
CA ASP A 75 1.15 -12.95 -17.75
C ASP A 75 2.04 -11.79 -17.32
N LEU A 76 3.00 -11.41 -18.16
CA LEU A 76 4.06 -10.44 -17.86
C LEU A 76 4.14 -9.34 -18.92
N VAL A 77 4.10 -8.09 -18.47
CA VAL A 77 4.63 -6.97 -19.24
C VAL A 77 6.13 -6.89 -18.95
N ASP A 78 6.93 -7.39 -19.89
CA ASP A 78 8.39 -7.44 -19.76
C ASP A 78 9.03 -6.11 -20.16
N LEU A 79 9.93 -5.59 -19.30
CA LEU A 79 10.67 -4.34 -19.57
C LEU A 79 12.11 -4.62 -20.04
N GLY A 80 12.65 -5.81 -19.81
CA GLY A 80 13.97 -6.21 -20.27
C GLY A 80 15.13 -5.37 -19.72
N LEU A 81 15.02 -4.93 -18.47
CA LEU A 81 15.98 -3.99 -17.83
C LEU A 81 17.10 -4.71 -17.07
N VAL A 82 16.85 -5.96 -16.67
CA VAL A 82 17.75 -6.73 -15.80
C VAL A 82 18.33 -7.91 -16.58
N ASN A 83 19.66 -8.01 -16.58
CA ASN A 83 20.37 -9.17 -17.08
C ASN A 83 20.90 -9.99 -15.91
N MET A 84 20.30 -11.15 -15.63
CA MET A 84 20.67 -12.02 -14.51
C MET A 84 22.09 -12.56 -14.57
N ALA A 85 22.78 -12.47 -15.71
CA ALA A 85 24.18 -12.86 -15.81
C ALA A 85 25.13 -11.90 -15.04
N ASP A 86 24.72 -10.65 -14.91
CA ASP A 86 25.51 -9.58 -14.27
C ASP A 86 24.81 -8.98 -13.03
N PHE A 87 23.64 -9.51 -12.66
CA PHE A 87 22.83 -8.99 -11.57
C PHE A 87 22.97 -9.84 -10.31
N GLN A 88 23.12 -9.19 -9.15
CA GLN A 88 23.24 -9.85 -7.86
C GLN A 88 22.01 -9.61 -6.99
N ILE A 89 21.45 -10.73 -6.49
CA ILE A 89 20.34 -10.71 -5.52
C ILE A 89 20.88 -10.34 -4.13
N ALA A 90 20.04 -9.71 -3.32
CA ALA A 90 20.34 -9.26 -1.97
C ALA A 90 21.40 -8.14 -1.88
N GLU A 91 21.65 -7.43 -2.98
CA GLU A 91 22.57 -6.29 -3.02
C GLU A 91 21.89 -5.03 -3.54
N VAL A 92 22.26 -3.88 -2.94
CA VAL A 92 21.83 -2.57 -3.43
C VAL A 92 22.54 -2.28 -4.74
N SER A 93 21.79 -2.04 -5.82
CA SER A 93 22.36 -1.73 -7.13
C SER A 93 21.56 -0.66 -7.86
N VAL A 94 22.27 0.10 -8.71
CA VAL A 94 21.64 1.11 -9.58
C VAL A 94 20.64 0.44 -10.54
N THR A 95 21.00 -0.71 -11.09
CA THR A 95 20.13 -1.48 -12.01
C THR A 95 18.84 -1.92 -11.30
N GLY A 96 18.91 -2.46 -10.07
CA GLY A 96 17.73 -2.84 -9.30
C GLY A 96 16.85 -1.66 -8.96
N GLY A 97 17.46 -0.52 -8.58
CA GLY A 97 16.74 0.70 -8.27
C GLY A 97 16.03 1.33 -9.48
N ASP A 98 16.69 1.37 -10.64
CA ASP A 98 16.10 1.85 -11.90
C ASP A 98 14.96 0.92 -12.34
N ALA A 99 15.20 -0.39 -12.37
CA ALA A 99 14.19 -1.38 -12.74
C ALA A 99 12.92 -1.23 -11.87
N ALA A 100 13.08 -1.18 -10.55
CA ALA A 100 11.96 -1.01 -9.62
C ALA A 100 11.14 0.27 -9.93
N PHE A 101 11.82 1.39 -10.22
CA PHE A 101 11.16 2.65 -10.59
C PHE A 101 10.42 2.52 -11.93
N GLN A 102 11.05 1.93 -12.95
CA GLN A 102 10.44 1.76 -14.28
C GLN A 102 9.20 0.84 -14.22
N TYR A 103 9.21 -0.22 -13.40
CA TYR A 103 8.02 -1.05 -13.18
C TYR A 103 6.88 -0.25 -12.58
N VAL A 104 7.16 0.59 -11.58
CA VAL A 104 6.15 1.48 -10.97
C VAL A 104 5.63 2.48 -12.00
N LYS A 105 6.49 3.11 -12.78
CA LYS A 105 6.10 4.03 -13.83
C LYS A 105 5.20 3.34 -14.86
N LYS A 106 5.59 2.15 -15.32
CA LYS A 106 4.83 1.38 -16.31
C LYS A 106 3.44 1.01 -15.81
N VAL A 107 3.32 0.54 -14.57
CA VAL A 107 2.00 0.16 -14.02
C VAL A 107 1.10 1.39 -13.84
N ILE A 108 1.65 2.56 -13.51
CA ILE A 108 0.91 3.84 -13.48
C ILE A 108 0.40 4.22 -14.87
N GLU A 109 1.26 4.13 -15.89
CA GLU A 109 0.87 4.40 -17.30
C GLU A 109 -0.30 3.52 -17.75
N LEU A 110 -0.23 2.20 -17.46
CA LEU A 110 -1.29 1.26 -17.79
C LEU A 110 -2.61 1.58 -17.05
N ALA A 111 -2.53 1.97 -15.80
CA ALA A 111 -3.71 2.33 -15.01
C ALA A 111 -4.36 3.64 -15.50
N LEU A 112 -3.56 4.65 -15.82
CA LEU A 112 -4.05 5.92 -16.40
C LEU A 112 -4.67 5.72 -17.78
N ALA A 113 -4.13 4.79 -18.57
CA ALA A 113 -4.68 4.39 -19.87
C ALA A 113 -5.95 3.53 -19.75
N LYS A 114 -6.30 3.08 -18.53
CA LYS A 114 -7.41 2.14 -18.25
C LYS A 114 -7.22 0.77 -18.94
N ASP A 115 -5.99 0.36 -19.14
CA ASP A 115 -5.64 -0.97 -19.63
C ASP A 115 -5.62 -2.00 -18.48
N ILE A 116 -5.48 -1.51 -17.24
CA ILE A 116 -5.65 -2.27 -15.99
C ILE A 116 -6.59 -1.52 -15.04
N ASP A 117 -7.23 -2.24 -14.12
CA ASP A 117 -8.22 -1.67 -13.19
C ASP A 117 -7.60 -1.14 -11.88
N ALA A 118 -6.50 -1.72 -11.44
CA ALA A 118 -5.79 -1.31 -10.22
C ALA A 118 -4.32 -1.70 -10.26
N THR A 119 -3.53 -1.06 -9.40
CA THR A 119 -2.09 -1.31 -9.25
C THR A 119 -1.78 -1.84 -7.86
N VAL A 120 -0.89 -2.84 -7.79
CA VAL A 120 -0.33 -3.39 -6.55
C VAL A 120 1.18 -3.31 -6.64
N THR A 121 1.84 -2.72 -5.64
CA THR A 121 3.30 -2.57 -5.69
C THR A 121 4.02 -3.45 -4.68
N ASN A 122 4.98 -4.22 -5.17
CA ASN A 122 6.00 -4.88 -4.36
C ASN A 122 7.05 -3.89 -3.87
N PRO A 123 7.88 -4.24 -2.87
CA PRO A 123 8.76 -3.28 -2.22
C PRO A 123 9.90 -2.84 -3.15
N LEU A 124 10.30 -1.58 -3.01
CA LEU A 124 11.50 -1.02 -3.65
C LEU A 124 12.54 -0.62 -2.59
N ASN A 125 13.81 -0.61 -2.99
CA ASN A 125 14.89 -0.07 -2.18
C ASN A 125 15.11 1.41 -2.49
N LYS A 126 14.94 2.28 -1.47
CA LYS A 126 15.05 3.74 -1.65
C LYS A 126 16.47 4.19 -1.98
N GLU A 127 17.48 3.54 -1.39
CA GLU A 127 18.89 3.83 -1.66
C GLU A 127 19.24 3.49 -3.10
N ALA A 128 18.88 2.30 -3.57
CA ALA A 128 19.08 1.85 -4.95
C ALA A 128 18.39 2.79 -5.95
N MET A 129 17.12 3.12 -5.70
CA MET A 129 16.35 4.02 -6.55
C MET A 129 16.93 5.43 -6.61
N ASN A 130 17.36 5.99 -5.47
CA ASN A 130 18.01 7.30 -5.43
C ASN A 130 19.38 7.29 -6.12
N ALA A 131 20.15 6.19 -5.97
CA ALA A 131 21.41 6.00 -6.67
C ALA A 131 21.23 5.92 -8.20
N ALA A 132 20.07 5.43 -8.66
CA ALA A 132 19.66 5.41 -10.06
C ALA A 132 19.20 6.80 -10.59
N GLY A 133 19.17 7.83 -9.73
CA GLY A 133 18.76 9.18 -10.11
C GLY A 133 17.27 9.49 -9.93
N HIS A 134 16.50 8.58 -9.35
CA HIS A 134 15.07 8.77 -9.07
C HIS A 134 14.89 9.22 -7.62
N HIS A 135 14.81 10.53 -7.37
CA HIS A 135 14.81 11.12 -6.03
C HIS A 135 13.41 11.25 -5.44
N TYR A 136 12.89 10.14 -4.88
CA TYR A 136 11.62 10.09 -4.18
C TYR A 136 11.79 9.47 -2.79
N ALA A 137 10.91 9.85 -1.86
CA ALA A 137 10.88 9.27 -0.51
C ALA A 137 10.24 7.87 -0.49
N GLY A 138 9.46 7.52 -1.51
CA GLY A 138 8.83 6.20 -1.67
C GLY A 138 7.77 6.17 -2.76
N HIS A 139 7.04 5.07 -2.83
CA HIS A 139 5.98 4.87 -3.83
C HIS A 139 4.90 5.96 -3.81
N THR A 140 4.49 6.41 -2.62
CA THR A 140 3.40 7.38 -2.46
C THR A 140 3.71 8.69 -3.17
N GLU A 141 4.95 9.16 -3.08
CA GLU A 141 5.42 10.38 -3.74
C GLU A 141 5.57 10.17 -5.25
N ILE A 142 6.05 8.99 -5.69
CA ILE A 142 6.11 8.65 -7.13
C ILE A 142 4.71 8.70 -7.74
N TYR A 143 3.73 8.07 -7.08
CA TYR A 143 2.34 8.07 -7.57
C TYR A 143 1.74 9.48 -7.56
N GLY A 144 1.95 10.26 -6.50
CA GLY A 144 1.49 11.65 -6.42
C GLY A 144 2.01 12.50 -7.58
N ASP A 145 3.32 12.41 -7.84
CA ASP A 145 4.00 13.16 -8.91
C ASP A 145 3.54 12.71 -10.31
N LEU A 146 3.64 11.40 -10.61
CA LEU A 146 3.30 10.87 -11.94
C LEU A 146 1.81 10.93 -12.29
N THR A 147 0.93 11.13 -11.30
CA THR A 147 -0.51 11.36 -11.51
C THR A 147 -0.94 12.81 -11.33
N ASN A 148 0.01 13.75 -11.11
CA ASN A 148 -0.25 15.17 -10.82
C ASN A 148 -1.27 15.36 -9.68
N THR A 149 -1.15 14.58 -8.61
CA THR A 149 -2.06 14.61 -7.47
C THR A 149 -1.42 15.33 -6.29
N GLU A 150 -2.01 16.43 -5.82
CA GLU A 150 -1.53 17.19 -4.66
C GLU A 150 -2.12 16.70 -3.33
N LYS A 151 -3.38 16.23 -3.36
CA LYS A 151 -4.15 15.85 -2.17
C LYS A 151 -4.30 14.34 -2.09
N TYR A 152 -3.35 13.72 -1.47
CA TYR A 152 -3.37 12.28 -1.18
C TYR A 152 -3.02 12.01 0.28
N THR A 153 -3.33 10.80 0.73
CA THR A 153 -2.89 10.28 2.02
C THR A 153 -2.69 8.77 1.95
N MET A 154 -2.00 8.25 2.96
CA MET A 154 -1.77 6.83 3.12
C MET A 154 -2.80 6.24 4.09
N MET A 155 -3.43 5.14 3.72
CA MET A 155 -4.21 4.30 4.60
C MET A 155 -3.44 3.01 4.86
N LEU A 156 -3.30 2.66 6.11
CA LEU A 156 -2.88 1.32 6.52
C LEU A 156 -4.11 0.52 6.94
N ALA A 157 -4.12 -0.75 6.60
CA ALA A 157 -5.21 -1.65 6.94
C ALA A 157 -4.70 -3.01 7.42
N ASP A 158 -5.30 -3.51 8.49
CA ASP A 158 -5.11 -4.85 9.01
C ASP A 158 -6.44 -5.36 9.58
N GLY A 159 -6.98 -6.41 8.99
CA GLY A 159 -8.32 -6.90 9.34
C GLY A 159 -9.37 -5.79 9.29
N ASN A 160 -10.00 -5.51 10.44
CA ASN A 160 -11.03 -4.47 10.56
C ASN A 160 -10.48 -3.08 10.92
N LEU A 161 -9.20 -2.98 11.29
CA LEU A 161 -8.61 -1.69 11.63
C LEU A 161 -8.06 -1.03 10.36
N ARG A 162 -8.58 0.15 10.04
CA ARG A 162 -8.10 1.04 8.97
C ARG A 162 -7.72 2.36 9.56
N VAL A 163 -6.56 2.88 9.17
CA VAL A 163 -6.04 4.15 9.69
C VAL A 163 -5.52 5.00 8.54
N VAL A 164 -5.98 6.23 8.44
CA VAL A 164 -5.43 7.26 7.55
C VAL A 164 -4.74 8.34 8.37
N HIS A 165 -3.82 9.07 7.76
CA HIS A 165 -2.98 10.01 8.48
C HIS A 165 -3.09 11.43 7.91
N VAL A 166 -3.17 12.41 8.81
CA VAL A 166 -3.10 13.84 8.46
C VAL A 166 -1.68 14.20 8.01
N SER A 167 -0.69 13.65 8.70
CA SER A 167 0.73 13.75 8.33
C SER A 167 1.46 12.43 8.58
N THR A 168 2.56 12.17 7.84
CA THR A 168 3.37 10.94 7.97
C THR A 168 4.85 11.25 8.17
N HIS A 169 5.63 11.40 7.13
CA HIS A 169 7.09 11.47 7.14
C HIS A 169 7.61 12.88 7.48
N VAL A 170 7.26 13.40 8.64
CA VAL A 170 7.70 14.69 9.17
C VAL A 170 8.07 14.57 10.64
N SER A 171 8.78 15.57 11.18
CA SER A 171 9.04 15.60 12.61
C SER A 171 7.73 15.73 13.42
N LEU A 172 7.71 15.22 14.65
CA LEU A 172 6.52 15.34 15.49
C LEU A 172 6.11 16.81 15.71
N ARG A 173 7.08 17.73 15.81
CA ARG A 173 6.81 19.18 15.89
C ARG A 173 6.09 19.69 14.65
N GLU A 174 6.58 19.34 13.46
CA GLU A 174 5.95 19.73 12.21
C GLU A 174 4.58 19.05 12.02
N ALA A 175 4.39 17.83 12.54
CA ALA A 175 3.10 17.16 12.52
C ALA A 175 2.01 17.94 13.26
N CYS A 176 2.36 18.58 14.39
CA CYS A 176 1.44 19.48 15.11
C CYS A 176 1.02 20.67 14.23
N ASP A 177 1.98 21.29 13.54
CA ASP A 177 1.72 22.44 12.65
C ASP A 177 0.87 22.03 11.41
N ARG A 178 0.95 20.77 11.00
CA ARG A 178 0.17 20.23 9.87
C ARG A 178 -1.27 19.83 10.24
N ALA A 179 -1.60 19.70 11.52
CA ALA A 179 -2.95 19.37 11.99
C ALA A 179 -3.93 20.54 11.85
N THR A 180 -3.94 21.21 10.69
CA THR A 180 -4.81 22.34 10.39
C THR A 180 -6.22 21.87 10.01
N LYS A 181 -7.23 22.74 10.26
CA LYS A 181 -8.64 22.48 9.88
C LYS A 181 -8.77 22.02 8.43
N GLY A 182 -8.08 22.68 7.48
CA GLY A 182 -8.18 22.36 6.07
C GLY A 182 -7.64 20.96 5.75
N ARG A 183 -6.44 20.62 6.27
CA ARG A 183 -5.83 19.31 6.02
C ARG A 183 -6.61 18.18 6.71
N VAL A 184 -7.07 18.37 7.94
CA VAL A 184 -7.89 17.37 8.64
C VAL A 184 -9.19 17.10 7.87
N LEU A 185 -9.88 18.15 7.40
CA LEU A 185 -11.09 18.01 6.60
C LEU A 185 -10.84 17.28 5.27
N ASP A 186 -9.76 17.62 4.57
CA ASP A 186 -9.38 16.92 3.32
C ASP A 186 -9.16 15.42 3.57
N VAL A 187 -8.48 15.05 4.67
CA VAL A 187 -8.26 13.62 5.01
C VAL A 187 -9.56 12.93 5.41
N ILE A 188 -10.48 13.61 6.12
CA ILE A 188 -11.81 13.04 6.43
C ILE A 188 -12.59 12.74 5.14
N ARG A 189 -12.58 13.65 4.16
CA ARG A 189 -13.24 13.44 2.85
C ARG A 189 -12.62 12.26 2.09
N ILE A 190 -11.29 12.15 2.09
CA ILE A 190 -10.58 11.03 1.47
C ILE A 190 -10.93 9.71 2.18
N ALA A 191 -11.00 9.70 3.51
CA ALA A 191 -11.39 8.53 4.30
C ALA A 191 -12.82 8.08 4.02
N ASP A 192 -13.76 9.02 3.92
CA ASP A 192 -15.17 8.74 3.58
C ASP A 192 -15.28 8.10 2.20
N LYS A 193 -14.64 8.71 1.20
CA LYS A 193 -14.62 8.17 -0.15
C LYS A 193 -13.99 6.77 -0.18
N ALA A 194 -12.85 6.57 0.45
CA ALA A 194 -12.16 5.29 0.47
C ALA A 194 -13.01 4.17 1.10
N CYS A 195 -13.71 4.46 2.18
CA CYS A 195 -14.62 3.49 2.79
C CYS A 195 -15.82 3.15 1.88
N LYS A 196 -16.36 4.15 1.17
CA LYS A 196 -17.42 3.93 0.17
C LYS A 196 -16.92 3.10 -1.01
N ASP A 197 -15.72 3.38 -1.50
CA ASP A 197 -15.04 2.59 -2.55
C ASP A 197 -14.73 1.16 -2.07
N LEU A 198 -14.65 0.90 -0.77
CA LEU A 198 -14.57 -0.43 -0.17
C LEU A 198 -15.95 -1.10 0.06
N GLY A 199 -17.05 -0.45 -0.38
CA GLY A 199 -18.41 -0.98 -0.26
C GLY A 199 -19.12 -0.65 1.06
N ILE A 200 -18.57 0.23 1.90
CA ILE A 200 -19.21 0.66 3.15
C ILE A 200 -20.12 1.87 2.87
N VAL A 201 -21.44 1.65 2.86
CA VAL A 201 -22.43 2.65 2.40
C VAL A 201 -22.45 3.92 3.27
N ASN A 202 -22.34 3.79 4.60
CA ASN A 202 -22.36 4.92 5.54
C ASN A 202 -21.21 4.76 6.56
N PRO A 203 -19.97 5.04 6.15
CA PRO A 203 -18.82 4.77 6.98
C PRO A 203 -18.78 5.63 8.23
N ARG A 204 -18.44 5.02 9.37
CA ARG A 204 -18.25 5.67 10.65
C ARG A 204 -16.78 6.08 10.77
N ILE A 205 -16.51 7.36 10.59
CA ILE A 205 -15.17 7.91 10.54
C ILE A 205 -14.82 8.52 11.90
N ALA A 206 -13.85 7.94 12.59
CA ALA A 206 -13.39 8.42 13.87
C ALA A 206 -12.16 9.30 13.73
N ILE A 207 -12.17 10.48 14.32
CA ILE A 207 -11.06 11.43 14.26
C ILE A 207 -10.35 11.43 15.61
N ALA A 208 -9.07 11.06 15.65
CA ALA A 208 -8.25 11.11 16.83
C ALA A 208 -7.96 12.57 17.26
N GLY A 209 -7.86 12.80 18.55
CA GLY A 209 -7.25 14.03 19.05
C GLY A 209 -5.74 14.00 18.82
N LEU A 210 -5.12 15.18 18.73
CA LEU A 210 -3.67 15.33 18.68
C LEU A 210 -3.07 15.23 20.09
N ASN A 211 -3.70 15.95 21.03
CA ASN A 211 -3.24 16.07 22.41
C ASN A 211 -3.84 15.00 23.33
N PRO A 212 -3.19 14.70 24.46
CA PRO A 212 -3.76 13.81 25.48
C PRO A 212 -5.17 14.29 25.89
N HIS A 213 -6.11 13.33 26.01
CA HIS A 213 -7.52 13.61 26.37
C HIS A 213 -8.20 14.67 25.50
N CYS A 214 -7.78 14.79 24.21
CA CYS A 214 -8.27 15.80 23.27
C CYS A 214 -8.09 17.25 23.78
N GLY A 215 -6.93 17.52 24.39
CA GLY A 215 -6.55 18.84 24.88
C GLY A 215 -7.18 19.26 26.20
N GLU A 216 -8.11 18.44 26.78
CA GLU A 216 -8.81 18.74 28.07
C GLU A 216 -9.29 20.20 28.15
N ASN A 217 -10.09 20.62 27.15
CA ASN A 217 -10.59 22.01 27.03
C ASN A 217 -9.48 23.08 26.96
N GLY A 218 -8.33 22.74 26.36
CA GLY A 218 -7.20 23.68 26.17
C GLY A 218 -6.12 23.59 27.26
N LEU A 219 -6.24 22.67 28.22
CA LEU A 219 -5.23 22.48 29.27
C LEU A 219 -3.93 21.91 28.69
N PHE A 220 -4.01 21.00 27.67
CA PHE A 220 -2.87 20.33 27.09
C PHE A 220 -2.59 20.73 25.63
N GLY A 221 -3.24 21.79 25.16
CA GLY A 221 -3.15 22.29 23.78
C GLY A 221 -4.50 22.70 23.25
N THR A 222 -4.50 23.49 22.19
CA THR A 222 -5.72 24.10 21.61
C THR A 222 -6.05 23.59 20.20
N GLU A 223 -5.24 22.70 19.64
CA GLU A 223 -5.37 22.20 18.26
C GLU A 223 -6.72 21.52 18.01
N GLU A 224 -7.29 20.86 19.02
CA GLU A 224 -8.64 20.31 18.93
C GLU A 224 -9.68 21.39 18.79
N ILE A 225 -9.55 22.47 19.55
CA ILE A 225 -10.51 23.59 19.58
C ILE A 225 -10.40 24.43 18.31
N GLU A 226 -9.18 24.72 17.87
CA GLU A 226 -8.91 25.64 16.76
C GLU A 226 -9.00 24.98 15.39
N HIS A 227 -8.70 23.67 15.31
CA HIS A 227 -8.51 22.97 14.03
C HIS A 227 -9.33 21.69 13.90
N ILE A 228 -9.18 20.72 14.82
CA ILE A 228 -9.70 19.37 14.61
C ILE A 228 -11.23 19.35 14.73
N ASN A 229 -11.80 19.90 15.82
CA ASN A 229 -13.24 19.94 15.99
C ASN A 229 -13.95 20.79 14.92
N PRO A 230 -13.43 21.97 14.52
CA PRO A 230 -13.97 22.70 13.37
C PRO A 230 -13.91 21.93 12.03
N ALA A 231 -12.94 21.04 11.83
CA ALA A 231 -12.91 20.16 10.65
C ALA A 231 -13.98 19.06 10.73
N VAL A 232 -14.17 18.46 11.91
CA VAL A 232 -15.22 17.46 12.15
C VAL A 232 -16.61 18.04 11.90
N GLU A 233 -16.89 19.25 12.43
CA GLU A 233 -18.18 19.91 12.21
C GLU A 233 -18.40 20.28 10.74
N ALA A 234 -17.35 20.70 10.03
CA ALA A 234 -17.44 20.94 8.59
C ALA A 234 -17.75 19.64 7.81
N ALA A 235 -17.11 18.53 8.16
CA ALA A 235 -17.38 17.23 7.56
C ALA A 235 -18.83 16.77 7.80
N LYS A 236 -19.35 16.93 9.01
CA LYS A 236 -20.76 16.65 9.33
C LYS A 236 -21.72 17.51 8.52
N ALA A 237 -21.40 18.78 8.32
CA ALA A 237 -22.22 19.68 7.47
C ALA A 237 -22.23 19.25 6.00
N GLU A 238 -21.22 18.51 5.55
CA GLU A 238 -21.14 17.88 4.22
C GLU A 238 -21.87 16.52 4.17
N GLY A 239 -22.46 16.05 5.27
CA GLY A 239 -23.17 14.78 5.36
C GLY A 239 -22.25 13.57 5.64
N ILE A 240 -20.99 13.82 6.01
CA ILE A 240 -20.05 12.76 6.38
C ILE A 240 -20.30 12.33 7.84
N ASN A 241 -20.38 11.03 8.08
CA ASN A 241 -20.63 10.45 9.41
C ASN A 241 -19.35 10.44 10.26
N ALA A 242 -18.90 11.64 10.67
CA ALA A 242 -17.66 11.90 11.38
C ALA A 242 -17.87 11.98 12.91
N PHE A 243 -16.96 11.39 13.67
CA PHE A 243 -16.95 11.34 15.13
C PHE A 243 -15.63 11.87 15.69
N GLY A 244 -15.67 12.87 16.54
CA GLY A 244 -14.42 13.29 17.19
C GLY A 244 -14.39 14.76 17.57
N SER A 245 -13.28 15.25 18.12
CA SER A 245 -12.03 14.54 18.41
C SER A 245 -12.21 13.51 19.53
N LEU A 246 -11.60 12.33 19.37
CA LEU A 246 -11.71 11.22 20.34
C LEU A 246 -10.33 10.92 20.94
N PRO A 247 -10.26 10.60 22.25
CA PRO A 247 -8.99 10.26 22.90
C PRO A 247 -8.31 9.07 22.23
N ALA A 248 -7.10 9.29 21.71
CA ALA A 248 -6.38 8.31 20.89
C ALA A 248 -6.03 7.03 21.66
N ASP A 249 -5.78 7.13 22.96
CA ASP A 249 -5.42 6.01 23.85
C ASP A 249 -6.51 4.92 23.90
N THR A 250 -7.78 5.25 23.69
CA THR A 250 -8.90 4.31 23.71
C THR A 250 -9.57 4.11 22.35
N LEU A 251 -9.34 5.04 21.40
CA LEU A 251 -10.00 5.04 20.10
C LEU A 251 -9.68 3.78 19.27
N PHE A 252 -8.41 3.40 19.19
CA PHE A 252 -7.98 2.29 18.32
C PHE A 252 -8.54 0.94 18.77
N SER A 253 -8.70 0.71 20.08
CA SER A 253 -9.34 -0.50 20.59
C SER A 253 -10.82 -0.58 20.21
N LYS A 254 -11.54 0.55 20.22
CA LYS A 254 -12.94 0.63 19.78
C LYS A 254 -13.07 0.41 18.27
N ALA A 255 -12.16 1.01 17.48
CA ALA A 255 -12.12 0.83 16.02
C ALA A 255 -11.84 -0.63 15.65
N ARG A 256 -10.85 -1.28 16.30
CA ARG A 256 -10.59 -2.71 16.14
C ARG A 256 -11.81 -3.57 16.48
N GLY A 257 -12.55 -3.19 17.52
CA GLY A 257 -13.80 -3.85 17.92
C GLY A 257 -14.99 -3.59 16.99
N GLY A 258 -14.80 -2.84 15.89
CA GLY A 258 -15.82 -2.58 14.88
C GLY A 258 -16.79 -1.44 15.23
N MET A 259 -16.49 -0.59 16.22
CA MET A 259 -17.28 0.60 16.49
C MET A 259 -17.16 1.64 15.39
N TYR A 260 -15.99 1.73 14.77
CA TYR A 260 -15.67 2.65 13.66
C TYR A 260 -15.08 1.88 12.48
N ASP A 261 -15.29 2.39 11.28
CA ASP A 261 -14.84 1.74 10.05
C ASP A 261 -13.44 2.20 9.62
N ILE A 262 -13.05 3.42 10.04
CA ILE A 262 -11.74 4.00 9.78
C ILE A 262 -11.40 5.05 10.85
N VAL A 263 -10.10 5.20 11.15
CA VAL A 263 -9.55 6.21 12.07
C VAL A 263 -8.72 7.21 11.29
N VAL A 264 -8.95 8.50 11.51
CA VAL A 264 -8.08 9.60 11.05
C VAL A 264 -7.10 9.92 12.19
N ALA A 265 -5.85 9.54 12.03
CA ALA A 265 -4.74 9.83 12.93
C ALA A 265 -4.04 11.14 12.55
N MET A 266 -3.57 11.88 13.53
CA MET A 266 -2.95 13.19 13.28
C MET A 266 -1.51 13.08 12.82
N TYR A 267 -0.77 12.05 13.26
CA TYR A 267 0.63 11.83 12.93
C TYR A 267 0.98 10.34 12.79
N HIS A 268 2.16 10.09 12.24
CA HIS A 268 2.64 8.76 11.86
C HIS A 268 2.48 7.72 12.97
N ASP A 269 3.16 7.90 14.11
CA ASP A 269 3.20 6.89 15.16
C ASP A 269 1.85 6.68 15.85
N GLN A 270 0.99 7.72 15.90
CA GLN A 270 -0.35 7.59 16.46
C GLN A 270 -1.18 6.52 15.75
N GLY A 271 -1.01 6.38 14.44
CA GLY A 271 -1.72 5.38 13.65
C GLY A 271 -0.93 4.10 13.39
N HIS A 272 0.39 4.21 13.17
CA HIS A 272 1.23 3.04 12.85
C HIS A 272 1.44 2.12 14.05
N ILE A 273 1.68 2.66 15.26
CA ILE A 273 1.93 1.83 16.45
C ILE A 273 0.78 0.85 16.71
N PRO A 274 -0.48 1.31 16.86
CA PRO A 274 -1.58 0.39 17.14
C PRO A 274 -1.81 -0.64 16.02
N LEU A 275 -1.61 -0.25 14.77
CA LEU A 275 -1.80 -1.15 13.64
C LEU A 275 -0.69 -2.18 13.55
N LYS A 276 0.58 -1.75 13.64
CA LYS A 276 1.72 -2.68 13.58
C LYS A 276 1.82 -3.60 14.78
N LEU A 277 1.34 -3.16 15.95
CA LEU A 277 1.23 -4.03 17.12
C LEU A 277 0.28 -5.21 16.90
N LEU A 278 -0.71 -5.07 16.00
CA LEU A 278 -1.63 -6.15 15.65
C LEU A 278 -1.08 -7.07 14.56
N GLY A 279 -0.52 -6.48 13.50
CA GLY A 279 -0.12 -7.21 12.29
C GLY A 279 1.33 -7.74 12.32
N PHE A 280 2.16 -7.32 13.27
CA PHE A 280 3.56 -7.71 13.35
C PHE A 280 3.80 -8.53 14.62
N ILE A 281 4.00 -9.83 14.48
CA ILE A 281 4.31 -10.72 15.58
C ILE A 281 5.80 -11.09 15.50
N TYR A 282 6.60 -10.63 16.48
CA TYR A 282 7.99 -11.02 16.59
C TYR A 282 8.11 -12.39 17.29
N ASP A 283 8.73 -13.32 16.63
CA ASP A 283 9.05 -14.63 17.18
C ASP A 283 10.43 -14.61 17.80
N GLN A 284 10.49 -14.71 19.11
CA GLN A 284 11.75 -14.69 19.85
C GLN A 284 12.58 -15.97 19.64
N GLU A 285 11.96 -17.12 19.38
CA GLU A 285 12.65 -18.39 19.18
C GLU A 285 13.42 -18.41 17.87
N THR A 286 12.79 -17.89 16.80
CA THR A 286 13.40 -17.81 15.47
C THR A 286 14.12 -16.48 15.23
N SER A 287 14.00 -15.52 16.16
CA SER A 287 14.50 -14.14 16.01
C SER A 287 14.04 -13.47 14.71
N SER A 288 12.82 -13.75 14.29
CA SER A 288 12.24 -13.27 13.05
C SER A 288 10.80 -12.78 13.23
N TRP A 289 10.29 -12.03 12.25
CA TRP A 289 8.89 -11.64 12.21
C TRP A 289 8.04 -12.80 11.70
N LYS A 290 7.03 -13.21 12.47
CA LYS A 290 5.93 -14.02 11.95
C LYS A 290 5.07 -13.13 11.07
N ALA A 291 4.49 -13.67 10.03
CA ALA A 291 3.66 -13.03 9.01
C ALA A 291 3.41 -11.51 9.16
N VAL A 292 3.68 -10.76 8.10
CA VAL A 292 3.24 -9.37 7.96
C VAL A 292 1.99 -9.38 7.08
N GLU A 293 0.84 -9.02 7.66
CA GLU A 293 -0.47 -9.10 6.97
C GLU A 293 -0.97 -7.72 6.53
N GLY A 294 -0.34 -6.65 6.99
CA GLY A 294 -0.72 -5.28 6.73
C GLY A 294 -0.68 -4.91 5.24
N VAL A 295 -1.57 -3.99 4.86
CA VAL A 295 -1.65 -3.42 3.52
C VAL A 295 -1.52 -1.92 3.61
N ASN A 296 -0.73 -1.34 2.70
CA ASN A 296 -0.63 0.11 2.52
C ASN A 296 -1.39 0.51 1.25
N ILE A 297 -2.27 1.50 1.35
CA ILE A 297 -3.11 1.98 0.26
C ILE A 297 -2.90 3.48 0.11
N THR A 298 -2.59 3.96 -1.09
CA THR A 298 -2.52 5.40 -1.35
C THR A 298 -3.88 5.89 -1.83
N LEU A 299 -4.48 6.79 -1.07
CA LEU A 299 -5.82 7.34 -1.30
C LEU A 299 -5.74 8.75 -1.87
N GLY A 300 -6.75 9.14 -2.65
CA GLY A 300 -6.83 10.46 -3.29
C GLY A 300 -6.26 10.50 -4.71
N LEU A 301 -5.64 9.42 -5.17
CA LEU A 301 -5.14 9.28 -6.53
C LEU A 301 -6.29 9.07 -7.53
N PRO A 302 -6.10 9.40 -8.83
CA PRO A 302 -7.07 9.09 -9.89
C PRO A 302 -7.08 7.60 -10.28
N ILE A 303 -6.12 6.83 -9.79
CA ILE A 303 -5.98 5.38 -10.00
C ILE A 303 -5.87 4.66 -8.66
N ILE A 304 -6.23 3.38 -8.63
CA ILE A 304 -6.16 2.57 -7.42
C ILE A 304 -4.73 2.08 -7.22
N ARG A 305 -4.17 2.33 -6.02
CA ARG A 305 -2.86 1.83 -5.63
C ARG A 305 -2.91 1.19 -4.24
N THR A 306 -2.56 -0.09 -4.19
CA THR A 306 -2.27 -0.82 -2.95
C THR A 306 -0.84 -1.33 -2.95
N SER A 307 -0.31 -1.71 -1.80
CA SER A 307 1.03 -2.29 -1.69
C SER A 307 1.17 -3.17 -0.46
N VAL A 308 2.19 -4.00 -0.47
CA VAL A 308 2.69 -4.67 0.73
C VAL A 308 3.15 -3.66 1.79
N ASP A 309 3.09 -4.03 3.07
CA ASP A 309 3.50 -3.20 4.21
C ASP A 309 4.87 -3.61 4.79
N HIS A 310 5.78 -4.09 3.93
CA HIS A 310 7.15 -4.46 4.30
C HIS A 310 8.16 -3.94 3.27
N GLY A 311 9.45 -4.00 3.61
CA GLY A 311 10.55 -3.60 2.73
C GLY A 311 11.03 -4.74 1.82
N THR A 312 12.15 -4.48 1.13
CA THR A 312 12.80 -5.42 0.19
C THR A 312 13.39 -6.66 0.86
N ALA A 313 13.62 -6.63 2.17
CA ALA A 313 14.14 -7.73 2.99
C ALA A 313 15.29 -8.51 2.31
N PHE A 314 16.36 -7.78 1.94
CA PHE A 314 17.52 -8.35 1.26
C PHE A 314 18.16 -9.50 2.03
N ASP A 315 18.04 -9.51 3.36
CA ASP A 315 18.47 -10.62 4.23
C ASP A 315 17.71 -11.94 3.96
N GLN A 316 16.53 -11.88 3.36
CA GLN A 316 15.70 -13.04 3.00
C GLN A 316 15.67 -13.34 1.49
N ALA A 317 16.10 -12.38 0.66
CA ALA A 317 16.05 -12.52 -0.80
C ALA A 317 16.89 -13.71 -1.28
N GLY A 318 16.35 -14.48 -2.22
CA GLY A 318 16.98 -15.72 -2.74
C GLY A 318 16.83 -16.94 -1.83
N LYS A 319 16.17 -16.83 -0.67
CA LYS A 319 16.03 -17.94 0.31
C LYS A 319 14.67 -18.62 0.30
N TRP A 320 13.71 -18.11 -0.44
CA TRP A 320 12.35 -18.62 -0.53
C TRP A 320 11.60 -18.68 0.82
N THR A 321 12.00 -17.83 1.79
CA THR A 321 11.42 -17.81 3.15
C THR A 321 10.38 -16.73 3.34
N ALA A 322 10.34 -15.71 2.48
CA ALA A 322 9.41 -14.61 2.56
C ALA A 322 7.94 -15.05 2.37
N SER A 323 7.03 -14.47 3.15
CA SER A 323 5.60 -14.73 3.05
C SER A 323 4.97 -13.80 2.00
N GLU A 324 4.12 -14.36 1.16
CA GLU A 324 3.32 -13.65 0.15
C GLU A 324 2.02 -13.04 0.70
N LEU A 325 1.69 -13.25 1.97
CA LEU A 325 0.37 -12.92 2.55
C LEU A 325 0.04 -11.42 2.46
N SER A 326 1.01 -10.55 2.70
CA SER A 326 0.81 -9.10 2.53
C SER A 326 0.48 -8.73 1.08
N LEU A 327 1.11 -9.41 0.10
CA LEU A 327 0.82 -9.20 -1.32
C LEU A 327 -0.60 -9.68 -1.68
N GLU A 328 -1.02 -10.84 -1.19
CA GLU A 328 -2.38 -11.36 -1.39
C GLU A 328 -3.43 -10.42 -0.82
N ASN A 329 -3.21 -9.95 0.41
CA ASN A 329 -4.09 -8.97 1.03
C ASN A 329 -4.14 -7.65 0.25
N ALA A 330 -2.99 -7.18 -0.28
CA ALA A 330 -2.94 -5.99 -1.12
C ALA A 330 -3.73 -6.17 -2.43
N ILE A 331 -3.64 -7.35 -3.05
CA ILE A 331 -4.43 -7.70 -4.23
C ILE A 331 -5.93 -7.71 -3.90
N ASP A 332 -6.35 -8.28 -2.76
CA ASP A 332 -7.75 -8.31 -2.35
C ASP A 332 -8.32 -6.90 -2.11
N TYR A 333 -7.55 -6.01 -1.50
CA TYR A 333 -7.94 -4.61 -1.40
C TYR A 333 -8.06 -3.93 -2.77
N ALA A 334 -7.12 -4.19 -3.68
CA ALA A 334 -7.15 -3.65 -5.05
C ALA A 334 -8.41 -4.12 -5.81
N ILE A 335 -8.76 -5.41 -5.71
CA ILE A 335 -9.98 -5.97 -6.32
C ILE A 335 -11.22 -5.28 -5.76
N ARG A 336 -11.36 -5.22 -4.44
CA ARG A 336 -12.53 -4.61 -3.77
C ARG A 336 -12.71 -3.14 -4.14
N LEU A 337 -11.62 -2.38 -4.20
CA LEU A 337 -11.65 -0.99 -4.66
C LEU A 337 -12.08 -0.90 -6.13
N ALA A 338 -11.50 -1.73 -7.00
CA ALA A 338 -11.80 -1.73 -8.44
C ALA A 338 -13.24 -2.18 -8.78
N GLU A 339 -13.85 -3.03 -7.95
CA GLU A 339 -15.24 -3.47 -8.14
C GLU A 339 -16.26 -2.38 -7.76
N ASN A 340 -15.93 -1.50 -6.81
CA ASN A 340 -16.83 -0.50 -6.28
C ASN A 340 -16.57 0.92 -6.82
N THR A 341 -15.39 1.17 -7.43
CA THR A 341 -15.09 2.46 -8.09
C THR A 341 -15.65 2.46 -9.50
N GLN A 342 -16.51 3.43 -9.80
CA GLN A 342 -17.09 3.64 -11.15
C GLN A 342 -16.24 4.60 -11.97
#